data_12a3279a9ae0cef7bbed0cb40144fb27
#
_entry.id   12a3279a9ae0cef7bbed0cb40144fb27
#
_cell.length_a   1.000
_cell.length_b   1.000
_cell.length_c   1.000
_cell.angle_alpha   90.00
_cell.angle_beta   90.00
_cell.angle_gamma   90.00
#
_symmetry.space_group_name_H-M   'P 1'
#
loop_
_entity.id
_entity.type
_entity.pdbx_description
1 polymer ?
#
loop_
_entity_poly.entity_id
_entity_poly.type
_entity_poly.pdbx_seq_one_letter_code
_entity_poly.pdbx_strand_id
1 'polypeptide(L)'
;LCAMVYWPRNIPAALNTIMFIFALMTFLFLVPLCAATIGYVPGALEMQQDFVRVGFVNHAGESPYLIKKKRIDKNVIELTFYCIGFPLHTWIDEQLAIESALNLLIASVHEGKDRRIFTLRCVRPGHAYEVLKWSDLFILRSCDNLIIVGRGLTGDVIIDLNKTPHILLGGNSGSGKTLLLRC
;
A
#
# COMPACT_ATOMS: atom_id res chain seq x y z
N LEU A 1 -18.39 -23.90 -27.79
CA LEU A 1 -19.74 -23.57 -28.34
C LEU A 1 -19.67 -22.18 -28.91
N CYS A 2 -19.24 -22.03 -30.20
CA CYS A 2 -19.36 -20.79 -30.97
C CYS A 2 -20.82 -20.62 -31.35
N ALA A 3 -21.55 -19.75 -30.65
CA ALA A 3 -22.81 -19.23 -31.12
C ALA A 3 -22.50 -18.30 -32.31
N MET A 4 -22.66 -18.78 -33.55
CA MET A 4 -22.72 -17.91 -34.72
C MET A 4 -23.93 -17.00 -34.55
N VAL A 5 -23.67 -15.75 -34.22
CA VAL A 5 -24.70 -14.72 -34.24
C VAL A 5 -25.12 -14.52 -35.68
N TYR A 6 -26.31 -15.01 -36.02
CA TYR A 6 -26.92 -14.87 -37.35
C TYR A 6 -27.33 -13.40 -37.54
N TRP A 7 -26.54 -12.64 -38.29
CA TRP A 7 -26.78 -11.23 -38.56
C TRP A 7 -27.72 -11.10 -39.76
N PRO A 8 -28.95 -10.61 -39.58
CA PRO A 8 -29.91 -10.45 -40.70
C PRO A 8 -29.40 -9.39 -41.70
N ARG A 9 -29.32 -9.79 -42.98
CA ARG A 9 -28.73 -8.97 -44.08
C ARG A 9 -29.52 -7.70 -44.47
N ASN A 10 -30.71 -7.44 -43.92
CA ASN A 10 -31.59 -6.36 -44.33
C ASN A 10 -31.90 -5.34 -43.23
N ILE A 11 -30.92 -5.05 -42.39
CA ILE A 11 -31.08 -4.01 -41.37
C ILE A 11 -30.65 -2.67 -41.98
N PRO A 12 -31.48 -1.57 -41.89
CA PRO A 12 -31.06 -0.27 -42.35
C PRO A 12 -29.77 0.17 -41.62
N ALA A 13 -28.85 0.81 -42.37
CA ALA A 13 -27.51 1.16 -41.89
C ALA A 13 -27.54 1.92 -40.54
N ALA A 14 -28.53 2.76 -40.32
CA ALA A 14 -28.74 3.49 -39.08
C ALA A 14 -29.00 2.56 -37.87
N LEU A 15 -29.80 1.50 -38.04
CA LEU A 15 -30.14 0.55 -36.99
C LEU A 15 -28.89 -0.30 -36.62
N ASN A 16 -28.09 -0.64 -37.64
CA ASN A 16 -26.84 -1.37 -37.47
C ASN A 16 -25.83 -0.58 -36.65
N THR A 17 -25.71 0.72 -36.90
CA THR A 17 -24.86 1.63 -36.16
C THR A 17 -25.30 1.76 -34.70
N ILE A 18 -26.59 1.87 -34.43
CA ILE A 18 -27.17 1.96 -33.08
C ILE A 18 -26.91 0.66 -32.31
N MET A 19 -27.13 -0.50 -32.93
CA MET A 19 -26.82 -1.80 -32.32
C MET A 19 -25.37 -1.97 -31.99
N PHE A 20 -24.44 -1.50 -32.87
CA PHE A 20 -23.04 -1.55 -32.63
C PHE A 20 -22.59 -0.66 -31.46
N ILE A 21 -23.16 0.57 -31.37
CA ILE A 21 -22.90 1.48 -30.24
C ILE A 21 -23.41 0.87 -28.93
N PHE A 22 -24.60 0.28 -28.94
CA PHE A 22 -25.17 -0.38 -27.77
C PHE A 22 -24.33 -1.59 -27.32
N ALA A 23 -23.87 -2.42 -28.24
CA ALA A 23 -22.98 -3.54 -27.97
C ALA A 23 -21.63 -3.08 -27.41
N LEU A 24 -21.08 -1.98 -27.95
CA LEU A 24 -19.82 -1.39 -27.46
C LEU A 24 -19.99 -0.84 -26.03
N MET A 25 -21.11 -0.16 -25.75
CA MET A 25 -21.40 0.36 -24.41
C MET A 25 -21.62 -0.75 -23.39
N THR A 26 -22.36 -1.81 -23.76
CA THR A 26 -22.54 -2.98 -22.86
C THR A 26 -21.21 -3.69 -22.59
N PHE A 27 -20.35 -3.85 -23.59
CA PHE A 27 -19.03 -4.42 -23.41
C PHE A 27 -18.15 -3.57 -22.50
N LEU A 28 -18.17 -2.24 -22.66
CA LEU A 28 -17.41 -1.30 -21.86
C LEU A 28 -17.83 -1.33 -20.38
N PHE A 29 -19.11 -1.59 -20.09
CA PHE A 29 -19.61 -1.74 -18.72
C PHE A 29 -19.40 -3.15 -18.13
N LEU A 30 -19.56 -4.19 -18.95
CA LEU A 30 -19.51 -5.58 -18.48
C LEU A 30 -18.10 -6.00 -18.09
N VAL A 31 -17.08 -5.55 -18.85
CA VAL A 31 -15.67 -5.92 -18.60
C VAL A 31 -15.19 -5.42 -17.24
N PRO A 32 -15.33 -4.15 -16.86
CA PRO A 32 -14.89 -3.70 -15.52
C PRO A 32 -15.74 -4.29 -14.40
N LEU A 33 -17.02 -4.58 -14.64
CA LEU A 33 -17.89 -5.24 -13.67
C LEU A 33 -17.41 -6.66 -13.39
N CYS A 34 -17.09 -7.44 -14.44
CA CYS A 34 -16.51 -8.77 -14.29
C CYS A 34 -15.14 -8.73 -13.63
N ALA A 35 -14.29 -7.76 -13.98
CA ALA A 35 -12.99 -7.59 -13.33
C ALA A 35 -13.13 -7.29 -11.83
N ALA A 36 -14.09 -6.47 -11.44
CA ALA A 36 -14.39 -6.16 -10.05
C ALA A 36 -14.92 -7.37 -9.26
N THR A 37 -15.74 -8.23 -9.89
CA THR A 37 -16.30 -9.44 -9.24
C THR A 37 -15.25 -10.53 -9.07
N ILE A 38 -14.25 -10.61 -9.95
CA ILE A 38 -13.12 -11.55 -9.85
C ILE A 38 -12.08 -11.07 -8.82
N GLY A 39 -12.21 -9.85 -8.30
CA GLY A 39 -11.24 -9.29 -7.35
C GLY A 39 -9.92 -8.88 -8.02
N TYR A 40 -9.96 -8.51 -9.29
CA TYR A 40 -8.78 -8.05 -10.01
C TYR A 40 -8.21 -6.78 -9.40
N VAL A 41 -6.97 -6.86 -8.90
CA VAL A 41 -6.22 -5.70 -8.39
C VAL A 41 -5.20 -5.29 -9.45
N PRO A 42 -5.30 -4.08 -10.02
CA PRO A 42 -4.33 -3.61 -11.01
C PRO A 42 -2.91 -3.59 -10.46
N GLY A 43 -1.95 -4.17 -11.21
CA GLY A 43 -0.56 -4.28 -10.80
C GLY A 43 -0.24 -5.47 -9.88
N ALA A 44 -1.20 -6.35 -9.56
CA ALA A 44 -0.95 -7.52 -8.70
C ALA A 44 0.05 -8.49 -9.32
N LEU A 45 -0.07 -8.76 -10.63
CA LEU A 45 0.84 -9.65 -11.35
C LEU A 45 2.26 -9.08 -11.45
N GLU A 46 2.40 -7.77 -11.68
CA GLU A 46 3.70 -7.11 -11.72
C GLU A 46 4.41 -7.22 -10.38
N MET A 47 3.73 -6.89 -9.28
CA MET A 47 4.27 -7.01 -7.93
C MET A 47 4.64 -8.47 -7.59
N GLN A 48 3.85 -9.43 -8.03
CA GLN A 48 4.15 -10.84 -7.84
C GLN A 48 5.44 -11.25 -8.57
N GLN A 49 5.62 -10.80 -9.81
CA GLN A 49 6.85 -11.01 -10.57
C GLN A 49 8.06 -10.33 -9.92
N ASP A 50 7.88 -9.13 -9.37
CA ASP A 50 8.95 -8.41 -8.67
C ASP A 50 9.40 -9.15 -7.41
N PHE A 51 8.49 -9.75 -6.64
CA PHE A 51 8.84 -10.63 -5.53
C PHE A 51 9.65 -11.85 -5.97
N VAL A 52 9.25 -12.50 -7.06
CA VAL A 52 10.00 -13.63 -7.62
C VAL A 52 11.39 -13.20 -8.07
N ARG A 53 11.55 -12.04 -8.69
CA ARG A 53 12.86 -11.50 -9.15
C ARG A 53 13.84 -11.26 -8.00
N VAL A 54 13.37 -10.83 -6.84
CA VAL A 54 14.23 -10.63 -5.66
C VAL A 54 14.37 -11.89 -4.81
N GLY A 55 13.74 -13.00 -5.20
CA GLY A 55 13.83 -14.27 -4.48
C GLY A 55 12.92 -14.35 -3.26
N PHE A 56 11.97 -13.43 -3.08
CA PHE A 56 11.00 -13.46 -1.98
C PHE A 56 9.89 -14.46 -2.29
N VAL A 57 10.22 -15.72 -2.10
CA VAL A 57 9.35 -16.89 -2.36
C VAL A 57 9.41 -17.87 -1.20
N ASN A 58 8.33 -18.63 -0.99
CA ASN A 58 8.31 -19.69 0.02
C ASN A 58 9.06 -20.93 -0.47
N HIS A 59 9.17 -21.95 0.37
CA HIS A 59 9.82 -23.23 0.02
C HIS A 59 9.18 -23.96 -1.17
N ALA A 60 7.94 -23.65 -1.50
CA ALA A 60 7.23 -24.18 -2.66
C ALA A 60 7.42 -23.36 -3.93
N GLY A 61 8.18 -22.24 -3.86
CA GLY A 61 8.39 -21.32 -4.97
C GLY A 61 7.24 -20.34 -5.21
N GLU A 62 6.29 -20.23 -4.27
CA GLU A 62 5.17 -19.31 -4.38
C GLU A 62 5.55 -17.94 -3.77
N SER A 63 5.14 -16.88 -4.43
CA SER A 63 5.32 -15.48 -3.96
C SER A 63 4.02 -14.92 -3.38
N PRO A 64 4.10 -13.87 -2.54
CA PRO A 64 2.93 -13.18 -2.02
C PRO A 64 2.04 -12.63 -3.15
N TYR A 65 0.72 -12.78 -2.99
CA TYR A 65 -0.27 -12.28 -3.94
C TYR A 65 -1.00 -11.05 -3.39
N LEU A 66 -1.06 -9.97 -4.17
CA LEU A 66 -1.74 -8.74 -3.79
C LEU A 66 -3.26 -8.91 -3.87
N ILE A 67 -3.96 -8.84 -2.72
CA ILE A 67 -5.43 -8.93 -2.64
C ILE A 67 -6.06 -7.54 -2.71
N LYS A 68 -5.42 -6.55 -2.05
CA LYS A 68 -6.01 -5.23 -1.90
C LYS A 68 -4.95 -4.15 -1.97
N LYS A 69 -5.28 -3.08 -2.69
CA LYS A 69 -4.49 -1.85 -2.75
C LYS A 69 -5.38 -0.69 -2.39
N LYS A 70 -5.07 -0.01 -1.28
CA LYS A 70 -5.82 1.15 -0.79
C LYS A 70 -4.90 2.34 -0.67
N ARG A 71 -5.29 3.48 -1.22
CA ARG A 71 -4.60 4.74 -1.01
C ARG A 71 -5.15 5.38 0.25
N ILE A 72 -4.31 5.59 1.26
CA ILE A 72 -4.68 6.25 2.52
C ILE A 72 -4.52 7.74 2.37
N ASP A 73 -3.39 8.17 1.81
CA ASP A 73 -3.06 9.59 1.61
C ASP A 73 -2.37 9.77 0.24
N LYS A 74 -2.03 11.00 -0.12
CA LYS A 74 -1.36 11.35 -1.38
C LYS A 74 -0.12 10.51 -1.63
N ASN A 75 0.66 10.23 -0.58
CA ASN A 75 1.94 9.52 -0.65
C ASN A 75 1.95 8.17 0.06
N VAL A 76 0.88 7.83 0.81
CA VAL A 76 0.78 6.60 1.60
C VAL A 76 -0.18 5.61 0.95
N ILE A 77 0.31 4.40 0.73
CA ILE A 77 -0.44 3.30 0.13
C ILE A 77 -0.43 2.13 1.10
N GLU A 78 -1.58 1.52 1.29
CA GLU A 78 -1.75 0.28 2.03
C GLU A 78 -1.91 -0.87 1.04
N LEU A 79 -1.05 -1.87 1.14
CA LEU A 79 -1.03 -3.06 0.31
C LEU A 79 -1.34 -4.26 1.20
N THR A 80 -2.34 -5.05 0.83
CA THR A 80 -2.69 -6.28 1.55
C THR A 80 -2.35 -7.47 0.68
N PHE A 81 -1.46 -8.33 1.18
CA PHE A 81 -1.00 -9.53 0.51
C PHE A 81 -1.57 -10.78 1.15
N TYR A 82 -1.86 -11.77 0.34
CA TYR A 82 -2.11 -13.14 0.76
C TYR A 82 -0.87 -13.97 0.47
N CYS A 83 -0.39 -14.70 1.46
CA CYS A 83 0.79 -15.52 1.33
C CYS A 83 0.73 -16.72 2.28
N ILE A 84 1.30 -17.84 1.85
CA ILE A 84 1.38 -19.08 2.64
C ILE A 84 2.84 -19.35 2.96
N GLY A 85 3.13 -19.64 4.24
CA GLY A 85 4.50 -20.01 4.64
C GLY A 85 5.46 -18.84 4.82
N PHE A 86 4.94 -17.61 5.01
CA PHE A 86 5.74 -16.42 5.33
C PHE A 86 5.43 -15.96 6.76
N PRO A 87 6.31 -16.20 7.71
CA PRO A 87 6.18 -15.62 9.05
C PRO A 87 6.54 -14.12 9.04
N LEU A 88 6.05 -13.39 10.04
CA LEU A 88 6.26 -11.93 10.13
C LEU A 88 7.74 -11.52 10.09
N HIS A 89 8.62 -12.28 10.73
CA HIS A 89 10.05 -11.97 10.77
C HIS A 89 10.66 -11.98 9.36
N THR A 90 10.26 -12.87 8.45
CA THR A 90 10.75 -12.89 7.08
C THR A 90 10.46 -11.59 6.33
N TRP A 91 9.30 -10.98 6.58
CA TRP A 91 8.95 -9.67 6.01
C TRP A 91 9.84 -8.54 6.54
N ILE A 92 10.27 -8.64 7.80
CA ILE A 92 11.13 -7.65 8.46
C ILE A 92 12.58 -7.84 8.01
N ASP A 93 13.05 -9.07 7.96
CA ASP A 93 14.44 -9.39 7.60
C ASP A 93 14.74 -9.05 6.13
N GLU A 94 13.77 -9.30 5.23
CA GLU A 94 13.88 -9.04 3.80
C GLU A 94 13.32 -7.67 3.39
N GLN A 95 13.07 -6.77 4.35
CA GLN A 95 12.44 -5.47 4.09
C GLN A 95 13.13 -4.70 2.97
N LEU A 96 14.45 -4.60 2.98
CA LEU A 96 15.21 -3.85 1.98
C LEU A 96 15.08 -4.43 0.57
N ALA A 97 15.05 -5.76 0.43
CA ALA A 97 14.84 -6.42 -0.84
C ALA A 97 13.43 -6.15 -1.38
N ILE A 98 12.44 -6.21 -0.51
CA ILE A 98 11.03 -5.91 -0.84
C ILE A 98 10.86 -4.44 -1.23
N GLU A 99 11.44 -3.50 -0.50
CA GLU A 99 11.42 -2.07 -0.83
C GLU A 99 12.03 -1.78 -2.20
N SER A 100 13.15 -2.46 -2.50
CA SER A 100 13.81 -2.35 -3.81
C SER A 100 12.93 -2.91 -4.93
N ALA A 101 12.29 -4.07 -4.72
CA ALA A 101 11.41 -4.71 -5.69
C ALA A 101 10.19 -3.85 -6.03
N LEU A 102 9.51 -3.36 -4.99
CA LEU A 102 8.27 -2.60 -5.14
C LEU A 102 8.52 -1.11 -5.46
N ASN A 103 9.76 -0.63 -5.35
CA ASN A 103 10.13 0.79 -5.41
C ASN A 103 9.26 1.63 -4.46
N LEU A 104 9.08 1.13 -3.24
CA LEU A 104 8.31 1.76 -2.16
C LEU A 104 9.07 1.61 -0.85
N LEU A 105 8.92 2.56 0.06
CA LEU A 105 9.46 2.46 1.42
C LEU A 105 8.41 1.86 2.35
N ILE A 106 8.76 0.85 3.11
CA ILE A 106 7.86 0.17 4.03
C ILE A 106 7.91 0.89 5.39
N ALA A 107 6.80 1.52 5.75
CA ALA A 107 6.66 2.21 7.04
C ALA A 107 6.29 1.25 8.17
N SER A 108 5.45 0.26 7.88
CA SER A 108 5.06 -0.77 8.84
C SER A 108 4.52 -2.01 8.15
N VAL A 109 4.74 -3.16 8.79
CA VAL A 109 4.19 -4.46 8.41
C VAL A 109 3.28 -4.93 9.53
N HIS A 110 2.05 -5.30 9.21
CA HIS A 110 1.07 -5.80 10.15
C HIS A 110 0.55 -7.15 9.69
N GLU A 111 0.57 -8.12 10.60
CA GLU A 111 -0.11 -9.40 10.39
C GLU A 111 -1.62 -9.20 10.59
N GLY A 112 -2.43 -9.74 9.70
CA GLY A 112 -3.88 -9.70 9.78
C GLY A 112 -4.43 -10.67 10.84
N LYS A 113 -5.75 -10.74 10.97
CA LYS A 113 -6.42 -11.76 11.81
C LYS A 113 -6.13 -13.19 11.32
N ASP A 114 -6.03 -13.37 10.02
CA ASP A 114 -5.53 -14.58 9.38
C ASP A 114 -4.02 -14.40 9.16
N ARG A 115 -3.23 -15.35 9.66
CA ARG A 115 -1.76 -15.38 9.53
C ARG A 115 -1.25 -15.48 8.10
N ARG A 116 -2.13 -15.66 7.13
CA ARG A 116 -1.83 -15.65 5.71
C ARG A 116 -1.97 -14.27 5.08
N ILE A 117 -2.49 -13.29 5.84
CA ILE A 117 -2.76 -11.95 5.35
C ILE A 117 -1.79 -10.98 6.02
N PHE A 118 -1.01 -10.29 5.20
CA PHE A 118 -0.09 -9.24 5.65
C PHE A 118 -0.47 -7.92 5.03
N THR A 119 -0.48 -6.87 5.84
CA THR A 119 -0.78 -5.51 5.41
C THR A 119 0.46 -4.65 5.58
N LEU A 120 0.96 -4.14 4.46
CA LEU A 120 2.11 -3.25 4.40
C LEU A 120 1.62 -1.82 4.20
N ARG A 121 2.07 -0.91 5.04
CA ARG A 121 1.95 0.53 4.78
C ARG A 121 3.23 1.01 4.12
N CYS A 122 3.08 1.49 2.90
CA CYS A 122 4.19 1.91 2.06
C CYS A 122 4.08 3.38 1.70
N VAL A 123 5.25 4.02 1.56
CA VAL A 123 5.38 5.42 1.14
C VAL A 123 6.19 5.49 -0.14
N ARG A 124 5.82 6.38 -1.05
CA ARG A 124 6.56 6.57 -2.30
C ARG A 124 7.95 7.15 -2.02
N PRO A 125 9.01 6.65 -2.69
CA PRO A 125 10.34 7.23 -2.58
C PRO A 125 10.32 8.71 -2.99
N GLY A 126 11.16 9.52 -2.33
CA GLY A 126 11.22 10.97 -2.55
C GLY A 126 10.39 11.81 -1.57
N HIS A 127 9.49 11.20 -0.80
CA HIS A 127 8.73 11.89 0.26
C HIS A 127 9.10 11.43 1.68
N ALA A 128 10.12 10.58 1.80
CA ALA A 128 10.45 9.92 3.04
C ALA A 128 11.21 10.77 4.06
N TYR A 129 11.95 11.77 3.59
CA TYR A 129 12.87 12.53 4.47
C TYR A 129 12.85 14.01 4.10
N GLU A 130 11.80 14.69 4.49
CA GLU A 130 11.81 16.14 4.54
C GLU A 130 12.50 16.58 5.83
N VAL A 131 13.47 17.47 5.72
CA VAL A 131 14.11 18.06 6.91
C VAL A 131 13.04 18.86 7.66
N LEU A 132 12.60 18.32 8.80
CA LEU A 132 11.60 18.98 9.64
C LEU A 132 12.24 20.17 10.34
N LYS A 133 11.68 21.34 10.12
CA LYS A 133 11.93 22.49 10.98
C LYS A 133 11.10 22.32 12.24
N TRP A 134 11.70 22.60 13.39
CA TRP A 134 11.02 22.50 14.70
C TRP A 134 9.71 23.29 14.72
N SER A 135 9.66 24.45 14.04
CA SER A 135 8.44 25.27 13.90
C SER A 135 7.25 24.50 13.30
N ASP A 136 7.51 23.50 12.47
CA ASP A 136 6.46 22.76 11.77
C ASP A 136 5.80 21.69 12.67
N LEU A 137 6.47 21.33 13.78
CA LEU A 137 5.97 20.39 14.79
C LEU A 137 5.09 21.09 15.85
N PHE A 138 5.17 22.40 15.98
CA PHE A 138 4.46 23.18 17.03
C PHE A 138 2.96 23.39 16.78
N ILE A 139 2.41 22.88 15.68
CA ILE A 139 1.01 23.18 15.28
C ILE A 139 -0.02 22.41 16.12
N LEU A 140 0.37 21.38 16.87
CA LEU A 140 -0.54 20.65 17.77
C LEU A 140 -0.64 21.33 19.16
N ARG A 141 -1.22 22.50 19.16
CA ARG A 141 -1.18 23.46 20.28
C ARG A 141 -2.11 23.25 21.45
N SER A 142 -2.90 22.21 21.54
CA SER A 142 -3.94 22.21 22.59
C SER A 142 -4.26 20.88 23.23
N CYS A 143 -3.38 19.89 23.17
CA CYS A 143 -3.58 18.66 23.93
C CYS A 143 -2.57 18.64 25.09
N ASP A 144 -3.06 18.88 26.29
CA ASP A 144 -2.30 18.72 27.51
C ASP A 144 -1.69 17.30 27.54
N ASN A 145 -0.38 17.22 27.83
CA ASN A 145 0.37 15.98 27.98
C ASN A 145 0.68 15.16 26.69
N LEU A 146 0.60 15.74 25.51
CA LEU A 146 1.09 15.14 24.27
C LEU A 146 2.42 15.77 23.84
N ILE A 147 3.42 14.94 23.57
CA ILE A 147 4.71 15.37 23.05
C ILE A 147 4.86 14.82 21.62
N ILE A 148 5.12 15.72 20.65
CA ILE A 148 5.53 15.33 19.30
C ILE A 148 7.02 15.12 19.31
N VAL A 149 7.46 13.89 19.10
CA VAL A 149 8.88 13.49 19.10
C VAL A 149 9.53 13.67 17.74
N GLY A 150 8.70 13.67 16.69
CA GLY A 150 9.18 13.80 15.33
C GLY A 150 8.11 13.41 14.29
N ARG A 151 8.52 13.33 13.04
CA ARG A 151 7.67 12.86 11.95
C ARG A 151 8.22 11.55 11.38
N GLY A 152 7.38 10.54 11.39
CA GLY A 152 7.66 9.27 10.72
C GLY A 152 7.17 9.26 9.27
N LEU A 153 7.37 8.15 8.57
CA LEU A 153 6.95 7.98 7.18
C LEU A 153 5.44 8.15 6.96
N THR A 154 4.63 7.86 7.98
CA THR A 154 3.16 7.87 7.90
C THR A 154 2.50 9.00 8.67
N GLY A 155 3.27 9.92 9.25
CA GLY A 155 2.75 11.06 10.02
C GLY A 155 3.57 11.37 11.28
N ASP A 156 3.03 12.24 12.12
CA ASP A 156 3.72 12.68 13.33
C ASP A 156 3.76 11.56 14.40
N VAL A 157 4.91 11.42 15.05
CA VAL A 157 5.10 10.50 16.17
C VAL A 157 4.81 11.25 17.46
N ILE A 158 3.71 10.87 18.09
CA ILE A 158 3.17 11.53 19.28
C ILE A 158 3.25 10.59 20.47
N ILE A 159 3.77 11.07 21.59
CA ILE A 159 3.78 10.37 22.87
C ILE A 159 2.75 11.01 23.79
N ASP A 160 1.84 10.21 24.34
CA ASP A 160 0.88 10.60 25.35
C ASP A 160 1.47 10.34 26.75
N LEU A 161 1.81 11.42 27.46
CA LEU A 161 2.41 11.33 28.81
C LEU A 161 1.46 10.76 29.86
N ASN A 162 0.15 10.80 29.63
CA ASN A 162 -0.80 10.16 30.52
C ASN A 162 -0.70 8.64 30.47
N LYS A 163 -0.35 8.09 29.30
CA LYS A 163 -0.17 6.64 29.09
C LYS A 163 1.27 6.20 29.33
N THR A 164 2.23 7.07 29.04
CA THR A 164 3.67 6.79 29.12
C THR A 164 4.38 7.86 29.92
N PRO A 165 4.25 7.85 31.27
CA PRO A 165 4.77 8.93 32.12
C PRO A 165 6.31 8.94 32.21
N HIS A 166 6.98 7.86 31.85
CA HIS A 166 8.44 7.73 31.88
C HIS A 166 9.01 7.53 30.49
N ILE A 167 9.91 8.41 30.07
CA ILE A 167 10.57 8.35 28.78
C ILE A 167 12.07 8.27 28.99
N LEU A 168 12.73 7.27 28.40
CA LEU A 168 14.18 7.16 28.36
C LEU A 168 14.70 7.63 27.00
N LEU A 169 15.54 8.66 27.00
CA LEU A 169 16.17 9.20 25.80
C LEU A 169 17.61 8.70 25.69
N GLY A 170 17.85 7.77 24.76
CA GLY A 170 19.17 7.20 24.49
C GLY A 170 19.71 7.62 23.11
N GLY A 171 21.02 7.65 22.95
CA GLY A 171 21.67 7.91 21.66
C GLY A 171 23.12 8.35 21.80
N ASN A 172 23.87 8.31 20.70
CA ASN A 172 25.28 8.70 20.65
C ASN A 172 25.47 10.19 20.87
N SER A 173 26.70 10.61 21.19
CA SER A 173 27.07 12.02 21.29
C SER A 173 26.80 12.70 19.93
N GLY A 174 26.22 13.91 19.94
CA GLY A 174 25.87 14.63 18.72
C GLY A 174 24.53 14.23 18.05
N SER A 175 23.79 13.24 18.58
CA SER A 175 22.50 12.80 18.01
C SER A 175 21.31 13.74 18.26
N GLY A 176 21.54 14.89 18.87
CA GLY A 176 20.48 15.89 19.11
C GLY A 176 19.65 15.69 20.39
N LYS A 177 20.03 14.76 21.30
CA LYS A 177 19.30 14.52 22.57
C LYS A 177 19.06 15.79 23.39
N THR A 178 20.11 16.60 23.57
CA THR A 178 20.02 17.84 24.34
C THR A 178 19.15 18.89 23.65
N LEU A 179 19.12 18.89 22.33
CA LEU A 179 18.24 19.77 21.56
C LEU A 179 16.76 19.41 21.79
N LEU A 180 16.44 18.11 21.73
CA LEU A 180 15.08 17.61 21.98
C LEU A 180 14.60 17.92 23.42
N LEU A 181 15.52 17.88 24.42
CA LEU A 181 15.16 18.17 25.81
C LEU A 181 14.98 19.69 26.11
N ARG A 182 15.45 20.56 25.22
CA ARG A 182 15.35 22.02 25.38
C ARG A 182 14.14 22.62 24.67
N CYS A 183 13.47 21.85 23.88
CA CYS A 183 12.26 22.23 23.17
C CYS A 183 11.04 21.85 23.96
#